data_9da991b53c38db3570c04efd6a3d7baf
#
_entry.id   9da991b53c38db3570c04efd6a3d7baf
#
_cell.length_a   1.000
_cell.length_b   1.000
_cell.length_c   1.000
_cell.angle_alpha   90.00
_cell.angle_beta   90.00
_cell.angle_gamma   90.00
#
_symmetry.space_group_name_H-M   'P 1'
#
loop_
_entity.id
_entity.type
_entity.pdbx_description
1 polymer ?
#
loop_
_entity_poly.entity_id
_entity_poly.type
_entity_poly.pdbx_seq_one_letter_code
_entity_poly.pdbx_strand_id
1 'polypeptide(L)'
;MLGGLALKWRWRNRRIAAGKSYAKPNFVCGPVQVCWHKFARYFDVEIRQVPLEGDALGLRPEDLKKYCDENTIGVIPTLGVTFTGVYEPVAALAAALDDLQRETGLDIPIHIDAASGGFIAPFVEPELEWDFRVERVKSISASGHKYGLAPLGVGWVVWRDKEDLPDELIFNVDYLGGQMPTFALNFSRPGGQIIAQYYNFLRLGREGYTRIQQTCADTAQWLAGEIAKLGPLELVYDGKGALPAVCYKLKEGHNYGFTLYDLSERVRMRGWLIASYPLPANRQTTIIQRILVRHGVSRDLAQLLLDDLGRALEHLQANPVSHSAAGPTFHH
;
A
#
# COMPACT_ATOMS: atom_id res chain seq x y z
N MET A 1 -10.18 -5.55 4.78
CA MET A 1 -10.95 -6.52 5.60
C MET A 1 -12.04 -7.24 4.82
N LEU A 2 -13.01 -6.57 4.18
CA LEU A 2 -14.12 -7.23 3.46
C LEU A 2 -13.63 -8.16 2.33
N GLY A 3 -12.64 -7.75 1.54
CA GLY A 3 -12.04 -8.63 0.53
C GLY A 3 -11.40 -9.89 1.13
N GLY A 4 -10.68 -9.74 2.26
CA GLY A 4 -10.10 -10.88 2.97
C GLY A 4 -11.16 -11.83 3.53
N LEU A 5 -12.28 -11.30 4.04
CA LEU A 5 -13.41 -12.12 4.49
C LEU A 5 -14.01 -12.92 3.33
N ALA A 6 -14.23 -12.30 2.19
CA ALA A 6 -14.75 -12.99 1.01
C ALA A 6 -13.81 -14.13 0.57
N LEU A 7 -12.49 -13.90 0.53
CA LEU A 7 -11.49 -14.93 0.26
C LEU A 7 -11.58 -16.09 1.26
N LYS A 8 -11.62 -15.78 2.57
CA LYS A 8 -11.71 -16.79 3.63
C LYS A 8 -12.97 -17.66 3.47
N TRP A 9 -14.13 -17.05 3.22
CA TRP A 9 -15.38 -17.78 3.09
C TRP A 9 -15.44 -18.61 1.82
N ARG A 10 -14.96 -18.10 0.68
CA ARG A 10 -14.81 -18.90 -0.56
C ARG A 10 -13.90 -20.12 -0.35
N TRP A 11 -12.74 -19.93 0.24
CA TRP A 11 -11.82 -21.02 0.57
C TRP A 11 -12.50 -22.02 1.50
N ARG A 12 -13.13 -21.57 2.60
CA ARG A 12 -13.87 -22.39 3.55
C ARG A 12 -14.93 -23.23 2.83
N ASN A 13 -15.75 -22.63 2.00
CA ASN A 13 -16.84 -23.30 1.29
C ASN A 13 -16.29 -24.38 0.33
N ARG A 14 -15.20 -24.10 -0.39
CA ARG A 14 -14.50 -25.10 -1.22
C ARG A 14 -13.96 -26.27 -0.38
N ARG A 15 -13.39 -26.00 0.78
CA ARG A 15 -12.87 -27.04 1.71
C ARG A 15 -14.00 -27.92 2.24
N ILE A 16 -15.11 -27.34 2.64
CA ILE A 16 -16.30 -28.07 3.11
C ILE A 16 -16.84 -28.96 2.00
N ALA A 17 -17.03 -28.45 0.78
CA ALA A 17 -17.50 -29.21 -0.37
C ALA A 17 -16.57 -30.38 -0.73
N ALA A 18 -15.27 -30.25 -0.47
CA ALA A 18 -14.28 -31.30 -0.67
C ALA A 18 -14.08 -32.23 0.55
N GLY A 19 -14.87 -32.10 1.63
CA GLY A 19 -14.70 -32.87 2.85
C GLY A 19 -13.37 -32.62 3.60
N LYS A 20 -12.73 -31.48 3.40
CA LYS A 20 -11.43 -31.12 3.98
C LYS A 20 -11.58 -30.14 5.15
N SER A 21 -10.61 -30.16 6.08
CA SER A 21 -10.54 -29.23 7.18
C SER A 21 -10.38 -27.79 6.70
N TYR A 22 -11.04 -26.85 7.39
CA TYR A 22 -10.94 -25.41 7.18
C TYR A 22 -10.46 -24.64 8.45
N ALA A 23 -9.78 -25.33 9.35
CA ALA A 23 -9.43 -24.80 10.68
C ALA A 23 -8.21 -23.86 10.69
N LYS A 24 -7.37 -23.89 9.67
CA LYS A 24 -6.09 -23.16 9.64
C LYS A 24 -5.91 -22.33 8.37
N PRO A 25 -6.77 -21.34 8.09
CA PRO A 25 -6.60 -20.47 6.94
C PRO A 25 -5.36 -19.59 7.09
N ASN A 26 -4.64 -19.38 5.99
CA ASN A 26 -3.55 -18.41 5.91
C ASN A 26 -3.67 -17.55 4.65
N PHE A 27 -2.98 -16.40 4.62
CA PHE A 27 -2.77 -15.63 3.40
C PHE A 27 -1.32 -15.20 3.29
N VAL A 28 -0.86 -15.03 2.05
CA VAL A 28 0.52 -14.64 1.73
C VAL A 28 0.54 -13.19 1.26
N CYS A 29 1.47 -12.41 1.79
CA CYS A 29 1.64 -11.00 1.44
C CYS A 29 3.10 -10.55 1.56
N GLY A 30 3.44 -9.45 0.93
CA GLY A 30 4.65 -8.68 1.19
C GLY A 30 4.51 -7.74 2.39
N PRO A 31 5.21 -6.60 2.40
CA PRO A 31 5.06 -5.57 3.44
C PRO A 31 3.69 -4.90 3.36
N VAL A 32 2.79 -5.26 4.27
CA VAL A 32 1.41 -4.76 4.29
C VAL A 32 1.17 -3.71 5.38
N GLN A 33 0.10 -2.95 5.22
CA GLN A 33 -0.41 -2.04 6.22
C GLN A 33 -1.04 -2.81 7.39
N VAL A 34 -1.06 -2.22 8.59
CA VAL A 34 -1.56 -2.84 9.83
C VAL A 34 -2.99 -3.38 9.74
N CYS A 35 -3.80 -2.92 8.79
CA CYS A 35 -5.16 -3.45 8.59
C CYS A 35 -5.16 -4.95 8.26
N TRP A 36 -4.11 -5.48 7.61
CA TRP A 36 -3.96 -6.90 7.33
C TRP A 36 -3.56 -7.70 8.57
N HIS A 37 -2.72 -7.13 9.46
CA HIS A 37 -2.44 -7.72 10.78
C HIS A 37 -3.70 -7.76 11.65
N LYS A 38 -4.55 -6.70 11.58
CA LYS A 38 -5.86 -6.70 12.25
C LYS A 38 -6.80 -7.73 11.64
N PHE A 39 -6.84 -7.86 10.30
CA PHE A 39 -7.61 -8.91 9.64
C PHE A 39 -7.20 -10.29 10.12
N ALA A 40 -5.90 -10.59 10.12
CA ALA A 40 -5.36 -11.85 10.60
C ALA A 40 -5.82 -12.17 12.01
N ARG A 41 -5.66 -11.21 12.94
CA ARG A 41 -5.98 -11.39 14.35
C ARG A 41 -7.49 -11.47 14.61
N TYR A 42 -8.29 -10.59 13.99
CA TYR A 42 -9.72 -10.51 14.29
C TYR A 42 -10.53 -11.64 13.67
N PHE A 43 -10.05 -12.20 12.57
CA PHE A 43 -10.73 -13.26 11.83
C PHE A 43 -10.01 -14.60 11.89
N ASP A 44 -9.05 -14.75 12.78
CA ASP A 44 -8.30 -16.00 12.99
C ASP A 44 -7.77 -16.59 11.67
N VAL A 45 -6.91 -15.79 11.02
CA VAL A 45 -6.22 -16.17 9.78
C VAL A 45 -4.73 -15.96 9.99
N GLU A 46 -3.91 -16.97 9.71
CA GLU A 46 -2.46 -16.84 9.77
C GLU A 46 -1.97 -15.86 8.69
N ILE A 47 -1.17 -14.88 9.07
CA ILE A 47 -0.47 -14.02 8.12
C ILE A 47 0.91 -14.60 7.81
N ARG A 48 1.16 -14.89 6.55
CA ARG A 48 2.47 -15.29 6.02
C ARG A 48 3.09 -14.12 5.29
N GLN A 49 3.65 -13.22 6.05
CA GLN A 49 4.36 -12.08 5.49
C GLN A 49 5.75 -12.51 5.03
N VAL A 50 6.00 -12.39 3.73
CA VAL A 50 7.30 -12.70 3.13
C VAL A 50 8.31 -11.62 3.52
N PRO A 51 9.44 -11.97 4.14
CA PRO A 51 10.49 -11.02 4.47
C PRO A 51 11.14 -10.44 3.20
N LEU A 52 11.65 -9.21 3.29
CA LEU A 52 12.40 -8.61 2.19
C LEU A 52 13.79 -9.25 2.07
N GLU A 53 14.18 -9.67 0.88
CA GLU A 53 15.51 -10.21 0.61
C GLU A 53 16.25 -9.36 -0.42
N GLY A 54 17.55 -9.15 -0.22
CA GLY A 54 18.37 -8.30 -1.09
C GLY A 54 17.78 -6.89 -1.20
N ASP A 55 17.61 -6.42 -2.42
CA ASP A 55 17.07 -5.09 -2.73
C ASP A 55 15.55 -5.07 -2.95
N ALA A 56 14.86 -6.19 -2.72
CA ALA A 56 13.42 -6.26 -2.84
C ALA A 56 12.73 -5.25 -1.92
N LEU A 57 11.68 -4.60 -2.45
CA LEU A 57 10.85 -3.64 -1.71
C LEU A 57 9.41 -4.13 -1.54
N GLY A 58 9.10 -5.32 -2.01
CA GLY A 58 7.78 -5.94 -1.98
C GLY A 58 7.83 -7.45 -2.24
N LEU A 59 6.66 -8.06 -2.38
CA LEU A 59 6.46 -9.48 -2.65
C LEU A 59 7.02 -9.84 -4.04
N ARG A 60 7.77 -10.96 -4.11
CA ARG A 60 8.36 -11.45 -5.35
C ARG A 60 7.66 -12.74 -5.80
N PRO A 61 7.52 -12.98 -7.12
CA PRO A 61 6.91 -14.21 -7.66
C PRO A 61 7.56 -15.49 -7.17
N GLU A 62 8.89 -15.53 -7.07
CA GLU A 62 9.66 -16.70 -6.64
C GLU A 62 9.42 -17.14 -5.19
N ASP A 63 8.91 -16.24 -4.35
CA ASP A 63 8.63 -16.55 -2.95
C ASP A 63 7.33 -17.34 -2.79
N LEU A 64 6.40 -17.27 -3.75
CA LEU A 64 5.05 -17.83 -3.59
C LEU A 64 5.06 -19.35 -3.37
N LYS A 65 5.92 -20.08 -4.09
CA LYS A 65 6.02 -21.54 -3.96
C LYS A 65 6.39 -21.99 -2.54
N LYS A 66 7.16 -21.17 -1.82
CA LYS A 66 7.60 -21.46 -0.45
C LYS A 66 6.54 -21.17 0.60
N TYR A 67 5.71 -20.15 0.35
CA TYR A 67 4.79 -19.63 1.37
C TYR A 67 3.34 -20.04 1.15
N CYS A 68 2.97 -20.51 -0.04
CA CYS A 68 1.61 -20.95 -0.37
C CYS A 68 1.40 -22.44 -0.09
N ASP A 69 0.25 -22.81 0.43
CA ASP A 69 -0.18 -24.20 0.64
C ASP A 69 -1.71 -24.35 0.43
N GLU A 70 -2.26 -25.51 0.73
CA GLU A 70 -3.69 -25.82 0.59
C GLU A 70 -4.58 -25.02 1.57
N ASN A 71 -3.99 -24.38 2.57
CA ASN A 71 -4.70 -23.53 3.52
C ASN A 71 -4.63 -22.04 3.14
N THR A 72 -3.95 -21.70 2.05
CA THR A 72 -3.84 -20.33 1.57
C THR A 72 -5.16 -19.87 0.96
N ILE A 73 -5.79 -18.88 1.59
CA ILE A 73 -7.06 -18.29 1.12
C ILE A 73 -6.85 -17.33 -0.05
N GLY A 74 -5.65 -16.78 -0.18
CA GLY A 74 -5.27 -15.87 -1.26
C GLY A 74 -3.90 -15.22 -1.06
N VAL A 75 -3.40 -14.62 -2.12
CA VAL A 75 -2.22 -13.75 -2.11
C VAL A 75 -2.69 -12.30 -2.16
N ILE A 76 -2.04 -11.44 -1.37
CA ILE A 76 -2.43 -10.04 -1.20
C ILE A 76 -1.28 -9.11 -1.62
N PRO A 77 -1.11 -8.87 -2.92
CA PRO A 77 -0.18 -7.84 -3.35
C PRO A 77 -0.73 -6.45 -3.06
N THR A 78 0.18 -5.52 -2.80
CA THR A 78 -0.12 -4.12 -2.51
C THR A 78 0.25 -3.25 -3.69
N LEU A 79 -0.71 -2.53 -4.26
CA LEU A 79 -0.46 -1.50 -5.25
C LEU A 79 -0.17 -0.16 -4.55
N GLY A 80 1.07 0.01 -4.15
CA GLY A 80 1.54 1.13 -3.33
C GLY A 80 1.87 0.71 -1.90
N VAL A 81 2.94 -0.07 -1.75
CA VAL A 81 3.46 -0.56 -0.46
C VAL A 81 3.59 0.58 0.54
N THR A 82 3.05 0.39 1.73
CA THR A 82 2.98 1.45 2.76
C THR A 82 4.35 2.04 3.10
N PHE A 83 5.40 1.24 3.10
CA PHE A 83 6.75 1.67 3.45
C PHE A 83 7.41 2.51 2.35
N THR A 84 7.28 2.13 1.10
CA THR A 84 8.02 2.70 -0.01
C THR A 84 7.15 3.36 -1.08
N GLY A 85 5.93 2.88 -1.27
CA GLY A 85 5.04 3.32 -2.34
C GLY A 85 5.14 2.49 -3.62
N VAL A 86 6.06 1.53 -3.71
CA VAL A 86 6.22 0.69 -4.91
C VAL A 86 4.98 -0.16 -5.19
N TYR A 87 4.76 -0.49 -6.46
CA TYR A 87 3.74 -1.45 -6.87
C TYR A 87 4.33 -2.86 -6.88
N GLU A 88 3.69 -3.78 -6.16
CA GLU A 88 4.04 -5.19 -6.27
C GLU A 88 3.59 -5.76 -7.62
N PRO A 89 4.36 -6.68 -8.25
CA PRO A 89 4.20 -7.06 -9.65
C PRO A 89 3.03 -8.06 -9.84
N VAL A 90 1.79 -7.57 -9.84
CA VAL A 90 0.56 -8.39 -9.82
C VAL A 90 0.51 -9.41 -10.95
N ALA A 91 0.80 -9.00 -12.19
CA ALA A 91 0.77 -9.92 -13.33
C ALA A 91 1.79 -11.06 -13.19
N ALA A 92 3.02 -10.74 -12.74
CA ALA A 92 4.05 -11.76 -12.51
C ALA A 92 3.71 -12.69 -11.32
N LEU A 93 3.11 -12.16 -10.26
CA LEU A 93 2.60 -12.97 -9.14
C LEU A 93 1.48 -13.91 -9.59
N ALA A 94 0.58 -13.44 -10.46
CA ALA A 94 -0.48 -14.27 -11.04
C ALA A 94 0.11 -15.41 -11.89
N ALA A 95 1.09 -15.11 -12.75
CA ALA A 95 1.77 -16.13 -13.56
C ALA A 95 2.46 -17.19 -12.69
N ALA A 96 3.14 -16.77 -11.61
CA ALA A 96 3.75 -17.72 -10.66
C ALA A 96 2.71 -18.59 -9.93
N LEU A 97 1.51 -18.07 -9.65
CA LEU A 97 0.40 -18.86 -9.11
C LEU A 97 -0.21 -19.80 -10.16
N ASP A 98 -0.20 -19.45 -11.45
CA ASP A 98 -0.60 -20.34 -12.54
C ASP A 98 0.38 -21.53 -12.66
N ASP A 99 1.67 -21.27 -12.52
CA ASP A 99 2.69 -22.32 -12.48
C ASP A 99 2.51 -23.21 -11.26
N LEU A 100 2.31 -22.64 -10.09
CA LEU A 100 2.06 -23.38 -8.86
C LEU A 100 0.82 -24.27 -8.98
N GLN A 101 -0.26 -23.76 -9.58
CA GLN A 101 -1.48 -24.55 -9.81
C GLN A 101 -1.25 -25.72 -10.77
N ARG A 102 -0.47 -25.51 -11.82
CA ARG A 102 -0.12 -26.61 -12.76
C ARG A 102 0.70 -27.72 -12.09
N GLU A 103 1.59 -27.34 -11.16
CA GLU A 103 2.43 -28.29 -10.45
C GLU A 103 1.71 -29.01 -9.31
N THR A 104 0.84 -28.33 -8.58
CA THR A 104 0.29 -28.81 -7.30
C THR A 104 -1.24 -28.94 -7.27
N GLY A 105 -1.94 -28.37 -8.23
CA GLY A 105 -3.41 -28.28 -8.24
C GLY A 105 -3.96 -27.16 -7.32
N LEU A 106 -3.13 -26.37 -6.68
CA LEU A 106 -3.55 -25.29 -5.77
C LEU A 106 -4.06 -24.08 -6.55
N ASP A 107 -5.38 -23.89 -6.56
CA ASP A 107 -6.02 -22.69 -7.13
C ASP A 107 -6.13 -21.59 -6.08
N ILE A 108 -5.17 -20.65 -6.08
CA ILE A 108 -5.05 -19.56 -5.11
C ILE A 108 -5.39 -18.24 -5.80
N PRO A 109 -6.45 -17.53 -5.33
CA PRO A 109 -6.86 -16.23 -5.87
C PRO A 109 -5.98 -15.08 -5.36
N ILE A 110 -6.12 -13.93 -6.01
CA ILE A 110 -5.49 -12.67 -5.62
C ILE A 110 -6.56 -11.65 -5.18
N HIS A 111 -6.31 -10.98 -4.06
CA HIS A 111 -6.95 -9.71 -3.69
C HIS A 111 -5.93 -8.60 -3.73
N ILE A 112 -6.23 -7.51 -4.43
CA ILE A 112 -5.31 -6.37 -4.52
C ILE A 112 -5.63 -5.37 -3.41
N ASP A 113 -4.64 -5.08 -2.57
CA ASP A 113 -4.68 -3.88 -1.74
C ASP A 113 -4.19 -2.68 -2.55
N ALA A 114 -5.10 -2.07 -3.27
CA ALA A 114 -4.86 -0.86 -4.05
C ALA A 114 -5.31 0.40 -3.29
N ALA A 115 -5.23 0.39 -1.96
CA ALA A 115 -5.71 1.48 -1.12
C ALA A 115 -5.17 2.85 -1.57
N SER A 116 -3.93 2.92 -2.01
CA SER A 116 -3.32 4.13 -2.57
C SER A 116 -3.27 4.11 -4.10
N GLY A 117 -2.73 3.04 -4.69
CA GLY A 117 -2.46 2.93 -6.12
C GLY A 117 -3.70 2.83 -7.00
N GLY A 118 -4.84 2.36 -6.45
CA GLY A 118 -6.08 2.22 -7.21
C GLY A 118 -6.65 3.52 -7.78
N PHE A 119 -6.23 4.67 -7.24
CA PHE A 119 -6.56 5.99 -7.79
C PHE A 119 -5.36 6.71 -8.43
N ILE A 120 -4.26 5.99 -8.69
CA ILE A 120 -3.08 6.50 -9.40
C ILE A 120 -2.84 5.70 -10.68
N ALA A 121 -2.58 4.40 -10.56
CA ALA A 121 -2.17 3.55 -11.67
C ALA A 121 -3.12 3.62 -12.89
N PRO A 122 -4.47 3.60 -12.74
CA PRO A 122 -5.38 3.69 -13.89
C PRO A 122 -5.24 4.97 -14.71
N PHE A 123 -4.66 6.01 -14.13
CA PHE A 123 -4.57 7.35 -14.73
C PHE A 123 -3.14 7.70 -15.22
N VAL A 124 -2.12 7.21 -14.52
CA VAL A 124 -0.71 7.54 -14.81
C VAL A 124 -0.02 6.41 -15.56
N GLU A 125 -0.40 5.17 -15.29
CA GLU A 125 0.16 3.96 -15.91
C GLU A 125 -0.96 3.04 -16.42
N PRO A 126 -1.80 3.49 -17.39
CA PRO A 126 -2.99 2.77 -17.83
C PRO A 126 -2.68 1.39 -18.43
N GLU A 127 -1.46 1.20 -18.95
CA GLU A 127 -1.03 -0.07 -19.54
C GLU A 127 -0.55 -1.09 -18.49
N LEU A 128 -0.33 -0.67 -17.24
CA LEU A 128 0.07 -1.57 -16.17
C LEU A 128 -1.04 -2.59 -15.87
N GLU A 129 -0.75 -3.86 -16.03
CA GLU A 129 -1.69 -4.95 -15.74
C GLU A 129 -1.62 -5.33 -14.26
N TRP A 130 -2.58 -4.85 -13.50
CA TRP A 130 -2.69 -5.12 -12.07
C TRP A 130 -4.14 -5.37 -11.61
N ASP A 131 -5.11 -5.00 -12.41
CA ASP A 131 -6.53 -5.00 -12.10
C ASP A 131 -7.23 -6.29 -12.61
N PHE A 132 -8.53 -6.21 -12.87
CA PHE A 132 -9.32 -7.33 -13.38
C PHE A 132 -8.94 -7.81 -14.80
N ARG A 133 -7.99 -7.18 -15.48
CA ARG A 133 -7.35 -7.74 -16.67
C ARG A 133 -6.54 -9.00 -16.33
N VAL A 134 -6.07 -9.11 -15.08
CA VAL A 134 -5.41 -10.30 -14.55
C VAL A 134 -6.48 -11.25 -13.98
N GLU A 135 -6.67 -12.43 -14.56
CA GLU A 135 -7.79 -13.32 -14.25
C GLU A 135 -7.85 -13.79 -12.79
N ARG A 136 -6.69 -14.00 -12.14
CA ARG A 136 -6.60 -14.40 -10.73
C ARG A 136 -7.03 -13.33 -9.74
N VAL A 137 -7.12 -12.08 -10.17
CA VAL A 137 -7.62 -10.99 -9.32
C VAL A 137 -9.12 -11.15 -9.15
N LYS A 138 -9.55 -11.47 -7.93
CA LYS A 138 -10.96 -11.70 -7.58
C LYS A 138 -11.60 -10.51 -6.86
N SER A 139 -10.79 -9.70 -6.21
CA SER A 139 -11.27 -8.47 -5.61
C SER A 139 -10.17 -7.41 -5.47
N ILE A 140 -10.59 -6.15 -5.42
CA ILE A 140 -9.70 -4.99 -5.29
C ILE A 140 -10.27 -4.07 -4.22
N SER A 141 -9.42 -3.59 -3.31
CA SER A 141 -9.77 -2.50 -2.39
C SER A 141 -9.04 -1.22 -2.75
N ALA A 142 -9.74 -0.08 -2.70
CA ALA A 142 -9.19 1.24 -2.96
C ALA A 142 -9.71 2.27 -1.96
N SER A 143 -8.86 3.20 -1.50
CA SER A 143 -9.27 4.25 -0.56
C SER A 143 -9.61 5.53 -1.30
N GLY A 144 -10.90 5.88 -1.33
CA GLY A 144 -11.37 7.12 -1.94
C GLY A 144 -10.83 8.37 -1.24
N HIS A 145 -10.55 8.27 0.06
CA HIS A 145 -10.01 9.37 0.88
C HIS A 145 -8.48 9.57 0.77
N LYS A 146 -7.80 8.76 -0.03
CA LYS A 146 -6.37 8.98 -0.34
C LYS A 146 -6.25 9.74 -1.66
N TYR A 147 -5.85 9.07 -2.72
CA TYR A 147 -5.73 9.68 -4.05
C TYR A 147 -7.07 9.79 -4.80
N GLY A 148 -8.16 9.23 -4.26
CA GLY A 148 -9.51 9.43 -4.79
C GLY A 148 -10.11 10.81 -4.49
N LEU A 149 -9.40 11.68 -3.74
CA LEU A 149 -9.72 13.08 -3.49
C LEU A 149 -11.00 13.31 -2.66
N ALA A 150 -11.52 12.29 -2.01
CA ALA A 150 -12.64 12.42 -1.09
C ALA A 150 -12.19 12.72 0.35
N PRO A 151 -13.03 13.30 1.20
CA PRO A 151 -12.77 13.41 2.63
C PRO A 151 -12.59 12.04 3.28
N LEU A 152 -11.90 12.00 4.44
CA LEU A 152 -11.66 10.77 5.20
C LEU A 152 -12.96 10.02 5.51
N GLY A 153 -12.89 8.69 5.40
CA GLY A 153 -13.95 7.77 5.78
C GLY A 153 -14.62 7.03 4.61
N VAL A 154 -14.12 7.15 3.37
CA VAL A 154 -14.62 6.37 2.23
C VAL A 154 -13.55 5.45 1.67
N GLY A 155 -13.93 4.19 1.46
CA GLY A 155 -13.14 3.18 0.78
C GLY A 155 -14.04 2.29 -0.06
N TRP A 156 -13.47 1.70 -1.09
CA TRP A 156 -14.14 0.85 -2.05
C TRP A 156 -13.58 -0.56 -1.95
N VAL A 157 -14.45 -1.54 -2.09
CA VAL A 157 -14.08 -2.91 -2.42
C VAL A 157 -14.94 -3.35 -3.59
N VAL A 158 -14.29 -3.88 -4.61
CA VAL A 158 -14.94 -4.34 -5.84
C VAL A 158 -14.55 -5.79 -6.05
N TRP A 159 -15.52 -6.65 -6.35
CA TRP A 159 -15.31 -8.04 -6.72
C TRP A 159 -15.43 -8.18 -8.24
N ARG A 160 -14.69 -9.14 -8.81
CA ARG A 160 -14.74 -9.43 -10.23
C ARG A 160 -16.15 -9.90 -10.63
N ASP A 161 -16.60 -10.94 -9.95
CA ASP A 161 -17.87 -11.60 -10.22
C ASP A 161 -18.69 -11.71 -8.94
N LYS A 162 -19.99 -11.95 -9.07
CA LYS A 162 -20.89 -12.11 -7.93
C LYS A 162 -20.46 -13.28 -7.03
N GLU A 163 -19.98 -14.35 -7.64
CA GLU A 163 -19.52 -15.57 -6.96
C GLU A 163 -18.26 -15.34 -6.12
N ASP A 164 -17.55 -14.24 -6.36
CA ASP A 164 -16.37 -13.85 -5.55
C ASP A 164 -16.75 -13.26 -4.19
N LEU A 165 -18.02 -12.87 -4.00
CA LEU A 165 -18.58 -12.48 -2.71
C LEU A 165 -19.65 -13.51 -2.29
N PRO A 166 -19.35 -14.43 -1.36
CA PRO A 166 -20.31 -15.43 -0.88
C PRO A 166 -21.57 -14.80 -0.29
N ASP A 167 -22.74 -15.31 -0.69
CA ASP A 167 -24.05 -14.80 -0.26
C ASP A 167 -24.24 -14.85 1.25
N GLU A 168 -23.61 -15.80 1.97
CA GLU A 168 -23.66 -15.92 3.43
C GLU A 168 -23.07 -14.70 4.18
N LEU A 169 -22.26 -13.89 3.48
CA LEU A 169 -21.69 -12.66 4.05
C LEU A 169 -22.61 -11.45 3.87
N ILE A 170 -23.68 -11.58 3.08
CA ILE A 170 -24.62 -10.51 2.79
C ILE A 170 -25.81 -10.62 3.74
N PHE A 171 -25.98 -9.61 4.58
CA PHE A 171 -27.12 -9.51 5.47
C PHE A 171 -28.21 -8.64 4.81
N ASN A 172 -29.45 -9.13 4.80
CA ASN A 172 -30.59 -8.36 4.35
C ASN A 172 -31.30 -7.72 5.52
N VAL A 173 -31.46 -6.41 5.47
CA VAL A 173 -32.16 -5.61 6.48
C VAL A 173 -33.49 -5.15 5.88
N ASP A 174 -34.62 -5.42 6.53
CA ASP A 174 -35.97 -5.15 6.02
C ASP A 174 -36.75 -4.12 6.85
N TYR A 175 -36.34 -3.84 8.09
CA TYR A 175 -37.05 -2.93 9.00
C TYR A 175 -36.93 -1.44 8.63
N LEU A 176 -36.20 -1.09 7.58
CA LEU A 176 -36.05 0.28 7.08
C LEU A 176 -37.00 0.61 5.91
N GLY A 177 -38.03 -0.21 5.68
CA GLY A 177 -39.03 0.03 4.63
C GLY A 177 -38.71 -0.58 3.27
N GLY A 178 -37.80 -1.54 3.20
CA GLY A 178 -37.41 -2.31 2.00
C GLY A 178 -36.23 -3.21 2.29
N GLN A 179 -35.95 -4.15 1.40
CA GLN A 179 -34.78 -5.01 1.54
C GLN A 179 -33.49 -4.23 1.21
N MET A 180 -32.60 -4.12 2.20
CA MET A 180 -31.31 -3.48 2.07
C MET A 180 -30.19 -4.51 2.31
N PRO A 181 -29.50 -4.99 1.27
CA PRO A 181 -28.36 -5.88 1.44
C PRO A 181 -27.18 -5.09 2.02
N THR A 182 -26.50 -5.63 3.02
CA THR A 182 -25.31 -5.03 3.62
C THR A 182 -24.23 -6.08 3.89
N PHE A 183 -22.99 -5.70 3.65
CA PHE A 183 -21.78 -6.46 4.00
C PHE A 183 -20.79 -5.59 4.78
N ALA A 184 -21.21 -4.49 5.34
CA ALA A 184 -20.34 -3.62 6.13
C ALA A 184 -19.96 -4.24 7.47
N LEU A 185 -18.73 -4.04 7.92
CA LEU A 185 -18.27 -4.46 9.25
C LEU A 185 -18.77 -3.53 10.37
N ASN A 186 -19.09 -2.31 10.06
CA ASN A 186 -19.63 -1.32 10.98
C ASN A 186 -21.08 -0.98 10.62
N PHE A 187 -21.76 -0.38 11.58
CA PHE A 187 -23.18 -0.04 11.47
C PHE A 187 -23.39 1.31 10.75
N SER A 188 -24.20 2.21 11.35
CA SER A 188 -24.48 3.52 10.76
C SER A 188 -23.20 4.30 10.45
N ARG A 189 -23.14 4.87 9.27
CA ARG A 189 -21.97 5.59 8.77
C ARG A 189 -22.36 6.91 8.11
N PRO A 190 -21.52 7.95 8.19
CA PRO A 190 -21.74 9.17 7.44
C PRO A 190 -21.76 8.87 5.93
N GLY A 191 -22.75 9.40 5.21
CA GLY A 191 -22.86 9.27 3.74
C GLY A 191 -22.17 10.41 2.98
N GLY A 192 -21.82 11.51 3.63
CA GLY A 192 -21.29 12.71 3.00
C GLY A 192 -20.02 12.46 2.16
N GLN A 193 -19.13 11.58 2.63
CA GLN A 193 -17.90 11.22 1.91
C GLN A 193 -18.18 10.46 0.61
N ILE A 194 -19.23 9.62 0.60
CA ILE A 194 -19.66 8.89 -0.60
C ILE A 194 -20.20 9.88 -1.64
N ILE A 195 -21.02 10.85 -1.21
CA ILE A 195 -21.55 11.91 -2.07
C ILE A 195 -20.41 12.77 -2.61
N ALA A 196 -19.44 13.13 -1.77
CA ALA A 196 -18.27 13.90 -2.19
C ALA A 196 -17.41 13.13 -3.21
N GLN A 197 -17.24 11.82 -3.03
CA GLN A 197 -16.54 10.97 -3.99
C GLN A 197 -17.31 10.91 -5.31
N TYR A 198 -18.62 10.72 -5.27
CA TYR A 198 -19.47 10.70 -6.46
C TYR A 198 -19.42 12.03 -7.21
N TYR A 199 -19.50 13.16 -6.49
CA TYR A 199 -19.31 14.48 -7.06
C TYR A 199 -17.98 14.61 -7.80
N ASN A 200 -16.89 14.14 -7.19
CA ASN A 200 -15.57 14.15 -7.81
C ASN A 200 -15.53 13.32 -9.09
N PHE A 201 -16.18 12.16 -9.11
CA PHE A 201 -16.27 11.35 -10.33
C PHE A 201 -16.97 12.08 -11.46
N LEU A 202 -18.12 12.72 -11.18
CA LEU A 202 -18.86 13.49 -12.16
C LEU A 202 -18.13 14.76 -12.60
N ARG A 203 -17.52 15.49 -11.64
CA ARG A 203 -16.88 16.78 -11.88
C ARG A 203 -15.56 16.65 -12.63
N LEU A 204 -14.77 15.66 -12.31
CA LEU A 204 -13.41 15.49 -12.84
C LEU A 204 -13.39 14.51 -14.02
N GLY A 205 -14.18 13.45 -13.96
CA GLY A 205 -14.12 12.35 -14.92
C GLY A 205 -12.71 11.76 -15.02
N ARG A 206 -12.49 10.91 -16.00
CA ARG A 206 -11.18 10.29 -16.24
C ARG A 206 -10.11 11.35 -16.53
N GLU A 207 -10.42 12.32 -17.37
CA GLU A 207 -9.49 13.37 -17.77
C GLU A 207 -9.01 14.23 -16.59
N GLY A 208 -9.94 14.66 -15.72
CA GLY A 208 -9.59 15.45 -14.54
C GLY A 208 -8.71 14.67 -13.55
N TYR A 209 -9.05 13.39 -13.27
CA TYR A 209 -8.19 12.53 -12.46
C TYR A 209 -6.82 12.34 -13.10
N THR A 210 -6.75 12.06 -14.41
CA THR A 210 -5.46 11.92 -15.12
C THR A 210 -4.59 13.15 -14.95
N ARG A 211 -5.13 14.35 -15.18
CA ARG A 211 -4.35 15.61 -15.01
C ARG A 211 -3.83 15.79 -13.59
N ILE A 212 -4.68 15.52 -12.59
CA ILE A 212 -4.30 15.69 -11.18
C ILE A 212 -3.21 14.67 -10.79
N GLN A 213 -3.41 13.40 -11.13
CA GLN A 213 -2.47 12.35 -10.74
C GLN A 213 -1.15 12.46 -11.49
N GLN A 214 -1.18 12.86 -12.78
CA GLN A 214 0.03 13.13 -13.55
C GLN A 214 0.83 14.28 -12.94
N THR A 215 0.17 15.37 -12.55
CA THR A 215 0.84 16.49 -11.86
C THR A 215 1.52 16.03 -10.56
N CYS A 216 0.86 15.15 -9.79
CA CYS A 216 1.48 14.57 -8.59
C CYS A 216 2.71 13.73 -8.94
N ALA A 217 2.62 12.89 -9.98
CA ALA A 217 3.71 12.03 -10.42
C ALA A 217 4.91 12.86 -10.93
N ASP A 218 4.66 13.86 -11.79
CA ASP A 218 5.70 14.75 -12.34
C ASP A 218 6.41 15.53 -11.24
N THR A 219 5.65 16.03 -10.25
CA THR A 219 6.20 16.75 -9.10
C THR A 219 7.05 15.82 -8.23
N ALA A 220 6.60 14.59 -7.97
CA ALA A 220 7.35 13.60 -7.21
C ALA A 220 8.65 13.19 -7.93
N GLN A 221 8.59 12.96 -9.23
CA GLN A 221 9.76 12.57 -10.03
C GLN A 221 10.81 13.69 -10.04
N TRP A 222 10.38 14.92 -10.23
CA TRP A 222 11.28 16.06 -10.15
C TRP A 222 11.92 16.18 -8.77
N LEU A 223 11.11 16.12 -7.70
CA LEU A 223 11.60 16.23 -6.33
C LEU A 223 12.61 15.11 -6.01
N ALA A 224 12.37 13.89 -6.50
CA ALA A 224 13.31 12.78 -6.39
C ALA A 224 14.65 13.11 -7.05
N GLY A 225 14.63 13.65 -8.29
CA GLY A 225 15.82 14.06 -8.99
C GLY A 225 16.62 15.17 -8.29
N GLU A 226 15.94 16.09 -7.61
CA GLU A 226 16.61 17.16 -6.84
C GLU A 226 17.15 16.62 -5.50
N ILE A 227 16.40 15.77 -4.79
CA ILE A 227 16.86 15.15 -3.53
C ILE A 227 18.10 14.27 -3.78
N ALA A 228 18.16 13.57 -4.90
CA ALA A 228 19.33 12.75 -5.26
C ALA A 228 20.63 13.57 -5.41
N LYS A 229 20.53 14.88 -5.61
CA LYS A 229 21.68 15.82 -5.67
C LYS A 229 22.13 16.31 -4.28
N LEU A 230 21.32 16.10 -3.26
CA LEU A 230 21.67 16.47 -1.89
C LEU A 230 22.67 15.46 -1.31
N GLY A 231 23.91 15.81 -1.28
CA GLY A 231 25.11 15.03 -0.94
C GLY A 231 24.93 13.74 -0.13
N PRO A 232 24.43 13.79 1.14
CA PRO A 232 24.30 12.60 1.99
C PRO A 232 23.18 11.64 1.61
N LEU A 233 22.21 12.06 0.79
CA LEU A 233 21.01 11.29 0.50
C LEU A 233 21.17 10.44 -0.76
N GLU A 234 20.54 9.27 -0.76
CA GLU A 234 20.36 8.43 -1.94
C GLU A 234 18.92 7.91 -2.02
N LEU A 235 18.40 7.79 -3.24
CA LEU A 235 17.06 7.26 -3.47
C LEU A 235 17.04 5.76 -3.19
N VAL A 236 15.95 5.28 -2.61
CA VAL A 236 15.69 3.84 -2.40
C VAL A 236 15.32 3.16 -3.72
N TYR A 237 14.68 3.90 -4.63
CA TYR A 237 14.32 3.48 -6.00
C TYR A 237 14.12 4.71 -6.91
N ASP A 238 14.01 4.49 -8.21
CA ASP A 238 13.97 5.55 -9.23
C ASP A 238 12.62 6.29 -9.39
N GLY A 239 11.62 5.93 -8.59
CA GLY A 239 10.28 6.54 -8.63
C GLY A 239 9.33 5.96 -9.68
N LYS A 240 9.74 4.94 -10.47
CA LYS A 240 8.89 4.26 -11.45
C LYS A 240 8.15 3.08 -10.82
N GLY A 241 6.98 2.74 -11.37
CA GLY A 241 6.16 1.65 -10.85
C GLY A 241 5.78 1.85 -9.39
N ALA A 242 5.42 3.07 -9.01
CA ALA A 242 5.17 3.46 -7.64
C ALA A 242 4.16 4.61 -7.53
N LEU A 243 3.70 4.85 -6.31
CA LEU A 243 2.93 6.06 -5.99
C LEU A 243 3.77 7.31 -6.27
N PRO A 244 3.13 8.49 -6.45
CA PRO A 244 3.83 9.78 -6.43
C PRO A 244 4.50 10.02 -5.07
N ALA A 245 5.65 9.40 -4.85
CA ALA A 245 6.39 9.42 -3.61
C ALA A 245 7.90 9.45 -3.86
N VAL A 246 8.63 10.05 -2.93
CA VAL A 246 10.09 10.03 -2.92
C VAL A 246 10.56 9.30 -1.68
N CYS A 247 11.26 8.20 -1.87
CA CYS A 247 11.88 7.44 -0.78
C CYS A 247 13.39 7.57 -0.85
N TYR A 248 13.99 7.93 0.26
CA TYR A 248 15.44 8.09 0.36
C TYR A 248 15.97 7.61 1.71
N LYS A 249 17.26 7.34 1.72
CA LYS A 249 18.04 6.97 2.90
C LYS A 249 19.37 7.76 2.93
N LEU A 250 20.12 7.65 4.00
CA LEU A 250 21.53 8.10 4.01
C LEU A 250 22.37 7.11 3.20
N LYS A 251 23.34 7.63 2.46
CA LYS A 251 24.32 6.81 1.73
C LYS A 251 25.09 5.93 2.71
N GLU A 252 25.27 4.68 2.34
CA GLU A 252 26.00 3.70 3.17
C GLU A 252 27.51 3.96 3.19
N GLY A 253 28.19 3.44 4.19
CA GLY A 253 29.64 3.54 4.31
C GLY A 253 30.17 4.88 4.80
N HIS A 254 29.30 5.84 5.17
CA HIS A 254 29.68 7.14 5.67
C HIS A 254 29.10 7.41 7.06
N ASN A 255 29.93 7.97 7.94
CA ASN A 255 29.43 8.53 9.20
C ASN A 255 29.21 10.02 9.02
N TYR A 256 27.96 10.44 8.89
CA TYR A 256 27.59 11.84 8.71
C TYR A 256 27.48 12.61 10.04
N GLY A 257 27.60 11.93 11.19
CA GLY A 257 27.40 12.53 12.50
C GLY A 257 25.94 12.90 12.81
N PHE A 258 24.99 12.42 12.02
CA PHE A 258 23.56 12.55 12.24
C PHE A 258 22.79 11.38 11.60
N THR A 259 21.52 11.22 11.95
CA THR A 259 20.60 10.22 11.43
C THR A 259 19.45 10.87 10.65
N LEU A 260 18.65 10.07 9.94
CA LEU A 260 17.40 10.56 9.33
C LEU A 260 16.37 11.01 10.38
N TYR A 261 16.45 10.51 11.63
CA TYR A 261 15.58 11.00 12.71
C TYR A 261 15.92 12.45 13.06
N ASP A 262 17.21 12.80 13.11
CA ASP A 262 17.66 14.18 13.33
C ASP A 262 17.22 15.09 12.19
N LEU A 263 17.28 14.61 10.96
CA LEU A 263 16.76 15.33 9.79
C LEU A 263 15.26 15.57 9.90
N SER A 264 14.47 14.55 10.33
CA SER A 264 13.03 14.69 10.59
C SER A 264 12.75 15.80 11.60
N GLU A 265 13.46 15.80 12.73
CA GLU A 265 13.30 16.83 13.77
C GLU A 265 13.65 18.21 13.24
N ARG A 266 14.72 18.32 12.48
CA ARG A 266 15.19 19.59 11.95
C ARG A 266 14.21 20.21 10.96
N VAL A 267 13.66 19.43 10.01
CA VAL A 267 12.67 19.93 9.05
C VAL A 267 11.31 20.17 9.71
N ARG A 268 10.99 19.45 10.80
CA ARG A 268 9.79 19.68 11.60
C ARG A 268 9.74 21.10 12.19
N MET A 269 10.87 21.66 12.57
CA MET A 269 10.95 23.04 13.05
C MET A 269 10.51 24.07 11.99
N ARG A 270 10.48 23.65 10.71
CA ARG A 270 10.01 24.45 9.57
C ARG A 270 8.57 24.09 9.15
N GLY A 271 7.90 23.20 9.89
CA GLY A 271 6.52 22.78 9.63
C GLY A 271 6.38 21.52 8.75
N TRP A 272 7.49 20.87 8.35
CA TRP A 272 7.46 19.65 7.54
C TRP A 272 7.40 18.41 8.43
N LEU A 273 6.36 17.58 8.22
CA LEU A 273 6.22 16.31 8.92
C LEU A 273 6.65 15.16 7.99
N ILE A 274 7.93 14.82 8.02
CA ILE A 274 8.51 13.71 7.26
C ILE A 274 9.01 12.69 8.26
N ALA A 275 8.31 11.54 8.34
CA ALA A 275 8.69 10.49 9.28
C ALA A 275 9.89 9.70 8.78
N SER A 276 10.80 9.37 9.70
CA SER A 276 11.84 8.36 9.52
C SER A 276 11.40 7.06 10.15
N TYR A 277 11.62 5.94 9.48
CA TYR A 277 11.24 4.61 9.99
C TYR A 277 12.07 3.51 9.34
N PRO A 278 12.22 2.35 10.03
CA PRO A 278 12.90 1.20 9.46
C PRO A 278 12.05 0.51 8.38
N LEU A 279 12.72 -0.11 7.43
CA LEU A 279 12.08 -1.07 6.54
C LEU A 279 11.63 -2.32 7.32
N PRO A 280 10.69 -3.12 6.81
CA PRO A 280 10.18 -4.32 7.50
C PRO A 280 11.21 -5.46 7.56
N ALA A 281 10.75 -6.64 7.98
CA ALA A 281 11.56 -7.83 8.26
C ALA A 281 12.68 -8.08 7.24
N ASN A 282 13.85 -8.43 7.75
CA ASN A 282 15.17 -8.58 7.13
C ASN A 282 15.89 -7.27 6.74
N ARG A 283 15.21 -6.11 6.76
CA ARG A 283 15.81 -4.81 6.43
C ARG A 283 15.58 -3.74 7.50
N GLN A 284 15.36 -4.15 8.75
CA GLN A 284 15.07 -3.24 9.86
C GLN A 284 16.21 -2.26 10.20
N THR A 285 17.43 -2.57 9.76
CA THR A 285 18.60 -1.68 9.91
C THR A 285 18.60 -0.53 8.89
N THR A 286 17.82 -0.66 7.81
CA THR A 286 17.70 0.39 6.78
C THR A 286 16.62 1.37 7.20
N ILE A 287 17.03 2.57 7.62
CA ILE A 287 16.11 3.66 7.93
C ILE A 287 15.87 4.48 6.67
N ILE A 288 14.61 4.78 6.39
CA ILE A 288 14.20 5.58 5.25
C ILE A 288 13.32 6.75 5.66
N GLN A 289 13.25 7.75 4.79
CA GLN A 289 12.19 8.76 4.78
C GLN A 289 11.37 8.66 3.51
N ARG A 290 10.08 8.96 3.61
CA ARG A 290 9.18 8.97 2.46
C ARG A 290 8.37 10.25 2.41
N ILE A 291 8.48 10.97 1.31
CA ILE A 291 7.66 12.14 0.99
C ILE A 291 6.55 11.69 0.03
N LEU A 292 5.29 11.90 0.41
CA LEU A 292 4.14 11.65 -0.45
C LEU A 292 3.73 12.95 -1.15
N VAL A 293 3.71 12.93 -2.47
CA VAL A 293 3.20 14.06 -3.27
C VAL A 293 1.73 13.79 -3.58
N ARG A 294 0.87 14.61 -3.00
CA ARG A 294 -0.58 14.55 -3.16
C ARG A 294 -1.09 15.83 -3.82
N HIS A 295 -2.35 15.78 -4.26
CA HIS A 295 -3.06 16.98 -4.69
C HIS A 295 -2.86 18.14 -3.68
N GLY A 296 -2.47 19.31 -4.18
CA GLY A 296 -2.13 20.47 -3.36
C GLY A 296 -0.65 20.66 -3.07
N VAL A 297 0.21 19.67 -3.34
CA VAL A 297 1.66 19.86 -3.32
C VAL A 297 2.10 20.44 -4.67
N SER A 298 2.18 21.77 -4.73
CA SER A 298 2.65 22.49 -5.93
C SER A 298 4.17 22.34 -6.10
N ARG A 299 4.67 22.69 -7.27
CA ARG A 299 6.10 22.75 -7.55
C ARG A 299 6.82 23.71 -6.61
N ASP A 300 6.21 24.87 -6.34
CA ASP A 300 6.76 25.88 -5.43
C ASP A 300 6.84 25.37 -3.99
N LEU A 301 5.80 24.67 -3.53
CA LEU A 301 5.81 24.05 -2.20
C LEU A 301 6.89 22.95 -2.10
N ALA A 302 7.05 22.14 -3.14
CA ALA A 302 8.11 21.14 -3.21
C ALA A 302 9.51 21.79 -3.25
N GLN A 303 9.68 22.95 -3.90
CA GLN A 303 10.93 23.71 -3.88
C GLN A 303 11.24 24.25 -2.47
N LEU A 304 10.25 24.80 -1.77
CA LEU A 304 10.44 25.24 -0.38
C LEU A 304 10.89 24.09 0.53
N LEU A 305 10.30 22.90 0.35
CA LEU A 305 10.74 21.72 1.08
C LEU A 305 12.19 21.34 0.74
N LEU A 306 12.56 21.36 -0.52
CA LEU A 306 13.91 21.06 -0.98
C LEU A 306 14.95 22.02 -0.37
N ASP A 307 14.64 23.33 -0.35
CA ASP A 307 15.48 24.35 0.25
C ASP A 307 15.64 24.14 1.77
N ASP A 308 14.55 23.75 2.46
CA ASP A 308 14.59 23.46 3.90
C ASP A 308 15.37 22.16 4.19
N LEU A 309 15.28 21.14 3.33
CA LEU A 309 16.11 19.93 3.42
C LEU A 309 17.59 20.27 3.26
N GLY A 310 17.95 21.07 2.25
CA GLY A 310 19.32 21.53 2.04
C GLY A 310 19.89 22.24 3.28
N ARG A 311 19.17 23.24 3.78
CA ARG A 311 19.57 23.98 5.01
C ARG A 311 19.67 23.06 6.23
N ALA A 312 18.77 22.09 6.36
CA ALA A 312 18.80 21.14 7.47
C ALA A 312 20.03 20.22 7.40
N LEU A 313 20.37 19.72 6.22
CA LEU A 313 21.56 18.89 5.98
C LEU A 313 22.86 19.67 6.26
N GLU A 314 22.99 20.88 5.72
CA GLU A 314 24.14 21.77 5.99
C GLU A 314 24.33 22.00 7.49
N HIS A 315 23.24 22.30 8.21
CA HIS A 315 23.28 22.50 9.64
C HIS A 315 23.74 21.26 10.41
N LEU A 316 23.17 20.08 10.08
CA LEU A 316 23.49 18.81 10.74
C LEU A 316 24.95 18.38 10.47
N GLN A 317 25.45 18.60 9.26
CA GLN A 317 26.85 18.34 8.92
C GLN A 317 27.82 19.26 9.67
N ALA A 318 27.44 20.52 9.85
CA ALA A 318 28.26 21.49 10.62
C ALA A 318 28.17 21.28 12.15
N ASN A 319 27.10 20.66 12.62
CA ASN A 319 26.82 20.42 14.04
C ASN A 319 26.42 18.95 14.28
N PRO A 320 27.39 18.03 14.26
CA PRO A 320 27.14 16.63 14.49
C PRO A 320 26.43 16.36 15.82
N VAL A 321 25.43 15.50 15.80
CA VAL A 321 24.64 15.12 16.98
C VAL A 321 25.30 13.93 17.67
N SER A 322 25.70 14.08 18.92
CA SER A 322 26.19 12.94 19.71
C SER A 322 24.98 12.11 20.15
N HIS A 323 24.78 10.97 19.52
CA HIS A 323 23.78 10.00 19.98
C HIS A 323 24.39 9.21 21.15
N SER A 324 23.87 9.41 22.36
CA SER A 324 23.92 8.37 23.39
C SER A 324 23.08 7.20 22.87
N ALA A 325 23.46 5.95 23.14
CA ALA A 325 22.83 4.72 22.68
C ALA A 325 21.33 4.52 23.09
N ALA A 326 20.60 5.58 23.36
CA ALA A 326 19.17 5.59 23.60
C ALA A 326 18.44 5.53 22.24
N GLY A 327 17.63 4.51 22.07
CA GLY A 327 16.82 4.29 20.86
C GLY A 327 15.90 5.45 20.50
N PRO A 328 15.15 5.34 19.39
CA PRO A 328 14.36 6.44 18.83
C PRO A 328 13.40 7.02 19.88
N THR A 329 13.49 8.33 20.09
CA THR A 329 12.68 9.08 21.07
C THR A 329 11.25 9.36 20.61
N PHE A 330 10.81 8.81 19.48
CA PHE A 330 9.46 8.97 18.94
C PHE A 330 8.61 7.73 19.17
N HIS A 331 7.72 7.82 20.15
CA HIS A 331 6.56 6.94 20.28
C HIS A 331 5.32 7.71 19.78
N HIS A 332 4.70 7.23 18.73
CA HIS A 332 3.34 7.59 18.36
C HIS A 332 2.37 6.55 18.89
#